data_f5fe5922a775071c45856465b3a0f8d4
#
_entry.id   f5fe5922a775071c45856465b3a0f8d4
#
_cell.length_a   1.000
_cell.length_b   1.000
_cell.length_c   1.000
_cell.angle_alpha   90.00
_cell.angle_beta   90.00
_cell.angle_gamma   90.00
#
_symmetry.space_group_name_H-M   'P 1'
#
loop_
_entity.id
_entity.type
_entity.pdbx_description
1 polymer ?
#
loop_
_entity_poly.entity_id
_entity_poly.type
_entity_poly.pdbx_seq_one_letter_code
_entity_poly.pdbx_strand_id
1 'polypeptide(L)'
;MISASDFRKIKLLIFDVDGTLTDGSYSYNADGTTGKFFNIRDHHWLKLAARAGLKTALLTGRNDPNNKKFADEVMISDVVFSKSKVESYEELLAKYNLSPEETLYAGDDVIDMPVLRRAGIAVVPADAVSILDEVSPWRTHAKGGRGVAQEVIFKVFQEQGLLDQVMERYRQ
;
A
#
# COMPACT_ATOMS: atom_id res chain seq x y z
N MET A 1 1.14 11.35 -16.98
CA MET A 1 1.00 12.03 -15.65
C MET A 1 -0.32 11.58 -15.03
N ILE A 2 -0.31 11.25 -13.75
CA ILE A 2 -1.53 10.90 -12.98
C ILE A 2 -2.34 12.18 -12.79
N SER A 3 -3.63 12.14 -13.12
CA SER A 3 -4.54 13.30 -12.97
C SER A 3 -5.33 13.25 -11.67
N ALA A 4 -5.87 14.38 -11.24
CA ALA A 4 -6.80 14.42 -10.09
C ALA A 4 -8.04 13.53 -10.30
N SER A 5 -8.48 13.35 -11.55
CA SER A 5 -9.61 12.47 -11.87
C SER A 5 -9.29 10.99 -11.64
N ASP A 6 -8.03 10.58 -11.77
CA ASP A 6 -7.62 9.20 -11.51
C ASP A 6 -7.68 8.90 -10.00
N PHE A 7 -7.19 9.81 -9.17
CA PHE A 7 -7.30 9.66 -7.71
C PHE A 7 -8.74 9.57 -7.21
N ARG A 8 -9.67 10.31 -7.82
CA ARG A 8 -11.10 10.29 -7.41
C ARG A 8 -11.80 8.96 -7.67
N LYS A 9 -11.27 8.13 -8.56
CA LYS A 9 -11.79 6.78 -8.82
C LYS A 9 -11.34 5.75 -7.79
N ILE A 10 -10.24 6.01 -7.06
CA ILE A 10 -9.61 5.02 -6.18
C ILE A 10 -10.52 4.65 -5.02
N LYS A 11 -10.79 3.36 -4.89
CA LYS A 11 -11.59 2.72 -3.84
C LYS A 11 -10.80 1.69 -3.04
N LEU A 12 -9.73 1.13 -3.62
CA LEU A 12 -8.89 0.11 -3.00
C LEU A 12 -7.41 0.52 -3.10
N LEU A 13 -6.76 0.59 -1.93
CA LEU A 13 -5.32 0.80 -1.80
C LEU A 13 -4.66 -0.53 -1.49
N ILE A 14 -3.73 -0.96 -2.32
CA ILE A 14 -3.02 -2.23 -2.16
C ILE A 14 -1.54 -1.92 -1.96
N PHE A 15 -0.97 -2.48 -0.90
CA PHE A 15 0.44 -2.30 -0.58
C PHE A 15 1.18 -3.64 -0.57
N ASP A 16 2.35 -3.68 -1.19
CA ASP A 16 3.34 -4.67 -0.80
C ASP A 16 3.85 -4.38 0.61
N VAL A 17 4.51 -5.35 1.24
CA VAL A 17 4.99 -5.21 2.61
C VAL A 17 6.48 -4.95 2.67
N ASP A 18 7.28 -5.91 2.16
CA ASP A 18 8.73 -5.95 2.38
C ASP A 18 9.46 -5.05 1.38
N GLY A 19 9.96 -3.90 1.84
CA GLY A 19 10.53 -2.84 1.00
C GLY A 19 9.56 -1.69 0.70
N THR A 20 8.26 -1.87 0.99
CA THR A 20 7.23 -0.82 0.83
C THR A 20 6.74 -0.30 2.18
N LEU A 21 6.04 -1.12 2.98
CA LEU A 21 5.61 -0.78 4.35
C LEU A 21 6.70 -1.01 5.40
N THR A 22 7.72 -1.78 5.08
CA THR A 22 8.96 -1.95 5.83
C THR A 22 10.14 -1.49 4.99
N ASP A 23 11.32 -1.42 5.59
CA ASP A 23 12.58 -1.10 4.88
C ASP A 23 13.22 -2.33 4.20
N GLY A 24 12.48 -3.45 4.12
CA GLY A 24 12.95 -4.70 3.52
C GLY A 24 13.91 -5.50 4.40
N SER A 25 14.28 -4.98 5.57
CA SER A 25 15.20 -5.67 6.49
C SER A 25 14.47 -6.71 7.34
N TYR A 26 15.17 -7.83 7.60
CA TYR A 26 14.72 -8.90 8.50
C TYR A 26 15.72 -9.11 9.62
N SER A 27 15.22 -9.29 10.84
CA SER A 27 15.98 -9.89 11.92
C SER A 27 15.63 -11.37 12.03
N TYR A 28 16.64 -12.21 12.27
CA TYR A 28 16.47 -13.63 12.58
C TYR A 28 16.83 -13.85 14.04
N ASN A 29 15.87 -14.33 14.80
CA ASN A 29 16.06 -14.64 16.21
C ASN A 29 16.56 -16.08 16.38
N ALA A 30 17.24 -16.38 17.52
CA ALA A 30 17.78 -17.69 17.80
C ALA A 30 16.69 -18.78 17.94
N ASP A 31 15.46 -18.41 18.25
CA ASP A 31 14.30 -19.30 18.33
C ASP A 31 13.64 -19.57 16.95
N GLY A 32 14.23 -19.06 15.87
CA GLY A 32 13.71 -19.23 14.51
C GLY A 32 12.61 -18.24 14.13
N THR A 33 12.20 -17.35 15.02
CA THR A 33 11.27 -16.27 14.66
C THR A 33 11.94 -15.17 13.87
N THR A 34 11.16 -14.41 13.10
CA THR A 34 11.63 -13.24 12.37
C THR A 34 11.00 -11.98 12.91
N GLY A 35 11.72 -10.86 12.78
CA GLY A 35 11.21 -9.53 13.10
C GLY A 35 11.35 -8.60 11.91
N LYS A 36 10.46 -7.62 11.84
CA LYS A 36 10.50 -6.50 10.90
C LYS A 36 9.92 -5.25 11.56
N PHE A 37 10.24 -4.09 11.00
CA PHE A 37 9.81 -2.81 11.55
C PHE A 37 8.79 -2.14 10.64
N PHE A 38 7.61 -1.83 11.18
CA PHE A 38 6.60 -1.01 10.54
C PHE A 38 6.67 0.42 11.04
N ASN A 39 6.34 1.37 10.18
CA ASN A 39 6.37 2.79 10.50
C ASN A 39 5.08 3.21 11.21
N ILE A 40 5.21 3.91 12.35
CA ILE A 40 4.05 4.37 13.13
C ILE A 40 3.18 5.40 12.39
N ARG A 41 3.75 6.19 11.46
CA ARG A 41 2.97 7.10 10.63
C ARG A 41 2.12 6.33 9.63
N ASP A 42 2.69 5.32 8.95
CA ASP A 42 1.94 4.44 8.06
C ASP A 42 0.82 3.73 8.80
N HIS A 43 1.12 3.20 9.99
CA HIS A 43 0.14 2.60 10.89
C HIS A 43 -1.04 3.54 11.19
N HIS A 44 -0.77 4.81 11.49
CA HIS A 44 -1.83 5.78 11.77
C HIS A 44 -2.67 6.12 10.53
N TRP A 45 -2.01 6.37 9.38
CA TRP A 45 -2.69 6.76 8.15
C TRP A 45 -3.50 5.64 7.53
N LEU A 46 -3.08 4.38 7.65
CA LEU A 46 -3.88 3.22 7.27
C LEU A 46 -5.19 3.14 8.07
N LYS A 47 -5.14 3.42 9.38
CA LYS A 47 -6.36 3.55 10.20
C LYS A 47 -7.26 4.70 9.73
N LEU A 48 -6.68 5.81 9.33
CA LEU A 48 -7.46 6.93 8.79
C LEU A 48 -8.14 6.54 7.47
N ALA A 49 -7.45 5.84 6.58
CA ALA A 49 -8.02 5.34 5.34
C ALA A 49 -9.23 4.43 5.58
N ALA A 50 -9.08 3.45 6.49
CA ALA A 50 -10.16 2.54 6.85
C ALA A 50 -11.37 3.29 7.44
N ARG A 51 -11.15 4.27 8.32
CA ARG A 51 -12.21 5.10 8.92
C ARG A 51 -12.90 6.02 7.90
N ALA A 52 -12.19 6.44 6.88
CA ALA A 52 -12.73 7.22 5.76
C ALA A 52 -13.50 6.36 4.75
N GLY A 53 -13.54 5.02 4.94
CA GLY A 53 -14.27 4.09 4.08
C GLY A 53 -13.47 3.58 2.88
N LEU A 54 -12.18 3.93 2.75
CA LEU A 54 -11.31 3.33 1.74
C LEU A 54 -10.96 1.88 2.13
N LYS A 55 -11.05 0.99 1.15
CA LYS A 55 -10.56 -0.38 1.31
C LYS A 55 -9.04 -0.40 1.24
N THR A 56 -8.42 -1.24 2.06
CA THR A 56 -6.97 -1.43 2.06
C THR A 56 -6.66 -2.91 2.04
N ALA A 57 -5.61 -3.31 1.32
CA ALA A 57 -5.13 -4.68 1.27
C ALA A 57 -3.61 -4.75 1.32
N LEU A 58 -3.08 -5.83 1.89
CA LEU A 58 -1.68 -6.22 1.73
C LEU A 58 -1.60 -7.34 0.69
N LEU A 59 -0.67 -7.21 -0.25
CA LEU A 59 -0.38 -8.22 -1.24
C LEU A 59 1.12 -8.52 -1.20
N THR A 60 1.50 -9.56 -0.48
CA THR A 60 2.90 -9.89 -0.16
C THR A 60 3.29 -11.27 -0.65
N GLY A 61 4.55 -11.43 -1.05
CA GLY A 61 5.11 -12.73 -1.42
C GLY A 61 5.51 -13.61 -0.22
N ARG A 62 5.49 -13.06 0.99
CA ARG A 62 5.97 -13.75 2.19
C ARG A 62 4.85 -13.96 3.22
N ASN A 63 4.61 -15.23 3.57
CA ASN A 63 3.68 -15.60 4.63
C ASN A 63 4.35 -15.41 6.00
N ASP A 64 4.24 -14.19 6.55
CA ASP A 64 4.82 -13.81 7.82
C ASP A 64 3.70 -13.43 8.81
N PRO A 65 3.65 -14.03 10.01
CA PRO A 65 2.64 -13.71 11.05
C PRO A 65 2.60 -12.23 11.42
N ASN A 66 3.75 -11.53 11.31
CA ASN A 66 3.83 -10.09 11.58
C ASN A 66 2.96 -9.26 10.62
N ASN A 67 2.80 -9.72 9.37
CA ASN A 67 1.95 -9.04 8.39
C ASN A 67 0.49 -9.04 8.82
N LYS A 68 0.00 -10.21 9.30
CA LYS A 68 -1.37 -10.32 9.79
C LYS A 68 -1.58 -9.50 11.05
N LYS A 69 -0.65 -9.59 12.02
CA LYS A 69 -0.73 -8.79 13.25
C LYS A 69 -0.79 -7.29 12.95
N PHE A 70 0.09 -6.80 12.07
CA PHE A 70 0.06 -5.41 11.65
C PHE A 70 -1.27 -5.03 10.99
N ALA A 71 -1.75 -5.86 10.07
CA ALA A 71 -3.01 -5.62 9.36
C ALA A 71 -4.22 -5.53 10.31
N ASP A 72 -4.30 -6.44 11.28
CA ASP A 72 -5.37 -6.43 12.29
C ASP A 72 -5.33 -5.14 13.12
N GLU A 73 -4.14 -4.66 13.51
CA GLU A 73 -3.98 -3.42 14.27
C GLU A 73 -4.39 -2.18 13.48
N VAL A 74 -4.19 -2.15 12.17
CA VAL A 74 -4.47 -0.97 11.32
C VAL A 74 -5.76 -1.08 10.51
N MET A 75 -6.57 -2.11 10.78
CA MET A 75 -7.88 -2.32 10.15
C MET A 75 -7.80 -2.56 8.63
N ILE A 76 -6.74 -3.22 8.18
CA ILE A 76 -6.62 -3.62 6.77
C ILE A 76 -7.67 -4.68 6.44
N SER A 77 -8.34 -4.50 5.30
CA SER A 77 -9.47 -5.33 4.89
C SER A 77 -9.05 -6.75 4.49
N ASP A 78 -7.89 -6.87 3.85
CA ASP A 78 -7.36 -8.16 3.36
C ASP A 78 -5.85 -8.26 3.50
N VAL A 79 -5.38 -9.44 3.86
CA VAL A 79 -3.96 -9.82 3.78
C VAL A 79 -3.85 -11.02 2.87
N VAL A 80 -3.23 -10.82 1.73
CA VAL A 80 -3.06 -11.86 0.71
C VAL A 80 -1.59 -12.22 0.60
N PHE A 81 -1.30 -13.48 0.90
CA PHE A 81 -0.01 -14.09 0.64
C PHE A 81 -0.07 -14.80 -0.71
N SER A 82 0.81 -14.44 -1.63
CA SER A 82 0.79 -15.03 -2.96
C SER A 82 2.18 -15.09 -3.61
N LYS A 83 2.44 -16.19 -4.29
CA LYS A 83 3.57 -16.33 -5.22
C LYS A 83 3.27 -15.71 -6.58
N SER A 84 1.99 -15.60 -6.95
CA SER A 84 1.52 -14.94 -8.18
C SER A 84 0.73 -13.69 -7.79
N LYS A 85 1.42 -12.55 -7.66
CA LYS A 85 0.79 -11.29 -7.28
C LYS A 85 -0.31 -10.86 -8.26
N VAL A 86 -0.21 -11.21 -9.54
CA VAL A 86 -1.21 -10.86 -10.55
C VAL A 86 -2.53 -11.58 -10.30
N GLU A 87 -2.50 -12.91 -10.11
CA GLU A 87 -3.72 -13.68 -9.86
C GLU A 87 -4.43 -13.18 -8.60
N SER A 88 -3.66 -12.95 -7.53
CA SER A 88 -4.22 -12.44 -6.29
C SER A 88 -4.72 -10.99 -6.39
N TYR A 89 -4.13 -10.17 -7.24
CA TYR A 89 -4.65 -8.85 -7.55
C TYR A 89 -6.01 -8.96 -8.27
N GLU A 90 -6.13 -9.85 -9.25
CA GLU A 90 -7.38 -10.10 -9.99
C GLU A 90 -8.47 -10.67 -9.07
N GLU A 91 -8.12 -11.54 -8.14
CA GLU A 91 -9.03 -12.03 -7.09
C GLU A 91 -9.54 -10.91 -6.18
N LEU A 92 -8.67 -9.96 -5.79
CA LEU A 92 -9.08 -8.79 -5.01
C LEU A 92 -10.04 -7.89 -5.81
N LEU A 93 -9.77 -7.67 -7.10
CA LEU A 93 -10.69 -6.93 -7.98
C LEU A 93 -12.07 -7.59 -8.03
N ALA A 94 -12.10 -8.90 -8.27
CA ALA A 94 -13.33 -9.67 -8.31
C ALA A 94 -14.09 -9.62 -6.98
N LYS A 95 -13.38 -9.80 -5.85
CA LYS A 95 -13.95 -9.75 -4.50
C LYS A 95 -14.68 -8.45 -4.22
N TYR A 96 -14.08 -7.32 -4.63
CA TYR A 96 -14.64 -6.00 -4.37
C TYR A 96 -15.48 -5.46 -5.52
N ASN A 97 -15.62 -6.21 -6.61
CA ASN A 97 -16.31 -5.79 -7.84
C ASN A 97 -15.76 -4.44 -8.35
N LEU A 98 -14.45 -4.36 -8.48
CA LEU A 98 -13.71 -3.18 -8.92
C LEU A 98 -13.03 -3.42 -10.26
N SER A 99 -12.86 -2.35 -11.03
CA SER A 99 -11.97 -2.34 -12.18
C SER A 99 -10.54 -1.92 -11.77
N PRO A 100 -9.52 -2.21 -12.59
CA PRO A 100 -8.15 -1.80 -12.32
C PRO A 100 -8.00 -0.30 -12.05
N GLU A 101 -8.75 0.56 -12.76
CA GLU A 101 -8.73 2.02 -12.64
C GLU A 101 -9.18 2.53 -11.27
N GLU A 102 -9.85 1.68 -10.49
CA GLU A 102 -10.33 1.99 -9.14
C GLU A 102 -9.34 1.58 -8.03
N THR A 103 -8.15 1.13 -8.44
CA THR A 103 -7.11 0.66 -7.52
C THR A 103 -5.83 1.48 -7.59
N LEU A 104 -5.18 1.59 -6.44
CA LEU A 104 -3.81 2.05 -6.33
C LEU A 104 -2.96 0.90 -5.78
N TYR A 105 -1.82 0.62 -6.41
CA TYR A 105 -0.86 -0.36 -5.96
C TYR A 105 0.50 0.29 -5.67
N ALA A 106 1.06 -0.01 -4.50
CA ALA A 106 2.40 0.40 -4.12
C ALA A 106 3.29 -0.84 -3.93
N GLY A 107 4.44 -0.86 -4.60
CA GLY A 107 5.43 -1.94 -4.53
C GLY A 107 6.82 -1.46 -4.88
N ASP A 108 7.88 -2.21 -4.54
CA ASP A 108 9.26 -1.74 -4.59
C ASP A 108 10.20 -2.58 -5.45
N ASP A 109 9.83 -3.81 -5.81
CA ASP A 109 10.72 -4.73 -6.50
C ASP A 109 10.10 -5.30 -7.80
N VAL A 110 10.91 -5.99 -8.59
CA VAL A 110 10.53 -6.54 -9.90
C VAL A 110 9.31 -7.47 -9.84
N ILE A 111 9.06 -8.12 -8.71
CA ILE A 111 7.89 -8.97 -8.49
C ILE A 111 6.58 -8.19 -8.48
N ASP A 112 6.64 -6.88 -8.25
CA ASP A 112 5.48 -5.96 -8.26
C ASP A 112 5.15 -5.45 -9.65
N MET A 113 6.13 -5.45 -10.55
CA MET A 113 6.00 -4.86 -11.88
C MET A 113 4.74 -5.31 -12.64
N PRO A 114 4.35 -6.59 -12.63
CA PRO A 114 3.15 -7.02 -13.34
C PRO A 114 1.85 -6.43 -12.79
N VAL A 115 1.77 -6.16 -11.47
CA VAL A 115 0.62 -5.50 -10.83
C VAL A 115 0.68 -3.99 -11.03
N LEU A 116 1.86 -3.37 -10.88
CA LEU A 116 2.06 -1.95 -11.17
C LEU A 116 1.59 -1.55 -12.58
N ARG A 117 1.82 -2.42 -13.57
CA ARG A 117 1.34 -2.20 -14.96
C ARG A 117 -0.18 -2.25 -15.11
N ARG A 118 -0.89 -2.88 -14.20
CA ARG A 118 -2.34 -3.09 -14.26
C ARG A 118 -3.14 -2.11 -13.42
N ALA A 119 -2.59 -1.70 -12.29
CA ALA A 119 -3.27 -0.79 -11.36
C ALA A 119 -3.55 0.57 -12.01
N GLY A 120 -4.67 1.17 -11.66
CA GLY A 120 -5.04 2.51 -12.13
C GLY A 120 -4.03 3.57 -11.72
N ILE A 121 -3.48 3.43 -10.52
CA ILE A 121 -2.35 4.24 -10.04
C ILE A 121 -1.24 3.32 -9.54
N ALA A 122 -0.08 3.39 -10.18
CA ALA A 122 1.13 2.70 -9.77
C ALA A 122 2.02 3.64 -8.94
N VAL A 123 2.51 3.16 -7.82
CA VAL A 123 3.37 3.90 -6.88
C VAL A 123 4.57 3.07 -6.50
N VAL A 124 5.74 3.68 -6.41
CA VAL A 124 6.95 3.04 -5.92
C VAL A 124 7.63 3.88 -4.85
N PRO A 125 8.22 3.29 -3.79
CA PRO A 125 9.04 4.01 -2.81
C PRO A 125 10.23 4.73 -3.44
N ALA A 126 10.77 5.75 -2.75
CA ALA A 126 11.94 6.51 -3.20
C ALA A 126 13.15 5.63 -3.51
N ASP A 127 13.31 4.54 -2.80
CA ASP A 127 14.42 3.58 -2.90
C ASP A 127 14.06 2.26 -3.60
N ALA A 128 12.89 2.18 -4.23
CA ALA A 128 12.53 1.05 -5.09
C ALA A 128 13.52 0.87 -6.23
N VAL A 129 13.65 -0.36 -6.71
CA VAL A 129 14.56 -0.68 -7.83
C VAL A 129 14.23 0.17 -9.05
N SER A 130 15.26 0.71 -9.71
CA SER A 130 15.12 1.72 -10.77
C SER A 130 14.34 1.25 -12.00
N ILE A 131 14.36 -0.05 -12.29
CA ILE A 131 13.61 -0.61 -13.44
C ILE A 131 12.10 -0.35 -13.34
N LEU A 132 11.58 -0.10 -12.13
CA LEU A 132 10.15 0.18 -11.94
C LEU A 132 9.72 1.56 -12.44
N ASP A 133 10.66 2.46 -12.74
CA ASP A 133 10.35 3.76 -13.37
C ASP A 133 9.73 3.58 -14.77
N GLU A 134 9.91 2.41 -15.40
CA GLU A 134 9.25 2.07 -16.67
C GLU A 134 7.72 1.88 -16.53
N VAL A 135 7.24 1.59 -15.31
CA VAL A 135 5.84 1.19 -15.08
C VAL A 135 5.12 2.05 -14.04
N SER A 136 5.86 2.83 -13.27
CA SER A 136 5.29 3.72 -12.25
C SER A 136 5.61 5.19 -12.56
N PRO A 137 4.60 6.01 -12.80
CA PRO A 137 4.76 7.45 -12.97
C PRO A 137 4.91 8.19 -11.63
N TRP A 138 4.75 7.52 -10.50
CA TRP A 138 4.84 8.12 -9.18
C TRP A 138 5.82 7.37 -8.29
N ARG A 139 6.97 7.99 -8.07
CA ARG A 139 7.94 7.63 -7.04
C ARG A 139 7.72 8.54 -5.84
N THR A 140 7.50 7.97 -4.65
CA THR A 140 7.28 8.74 -3.41
C THR A 140 8.56 9.44 -2.97
N HIS A 141 8.44 10.46 -2.12
CA HIS A 141 9.59 11.04 -1.41
C HIS A 141 10.03 10.12 -0.26
N ALA A 142 9.09 9.42 0.33
CA ALA A 142 9.34 8.45 1.40
C ALA A 142 10.01 7.19 0.84
N LYS A 143 11.02 6.69 1.56
CA LYS A 143 11.60 5.36 1.34
C LYS A 143 10.72 4.29 1.94
N GLY A 144 10.91 3.03 1.52
CA GLY A 144 10.26 1.89 2.12
C GLY A 144 10.35 1.90 3.65
N GLY A 145 9.26 1.61 4.35
CA GLY A 145 9.16 1.67 5.80
C GLY A 145 9.38 3.04 6.44
N ARG A 146 9.30 4.12 5.66
CA ARG A 146 9.55 5.48 6.15
C ARG A 146 8.41 6.45 5.87
N GLY A 147 7.19 5.97 5.69
CA GLY A 147 6.02 6.80 5.48
C GLY A 147 5.41 6.73 4.07
N VAL A 148 5.61 5.64 3.34
CA VAL A 148 5.05 5.43 1.99
C VAL A 148 3.52 5.44 2.02
N ALA A 149 2.90 4.65 2.91
CA ALA A 149 1.44 4.64 3.01
C ALA A 149 0.90 5.99 3.48
N GLN A 150 1.59 6.67 4.38
CA GLN A 150 1.23 8.04 4.81
C GLN A 150 1.19 9.00 3.63
N GLU A 151 2.24 9.03 2.80
CA GLU A 151 2.32 9.93 1.63
C GLU A 151 1.23 9.61 0.61
N VAL A 152 1.03 8.32 0.30
CA VAL A 152 0.02 7.84 -0.64
C VAL A 152 -1.39 8.20 -0.17
N ILE A 153 -1.75 7.88 1.07
CA ILE A 153 -3.08 8.12 1.61
C ILE A 153 -3.36 9.62 1.74
N PHE A 154 -2.35 10.41 2.15
CA PHE A 154 -2.47 11.86 2.18
C PHE A 154 -2.85 12.41 0.81
N LYS A 155 -2.15 11.98 -0.25
CA LYS A 155 -2.43 12.41 -1.62
C LYS A 155 -3.82 11.99 -2.08
N VAL A 156 -4.23 10.75 -1.81
CA VAL A 156 -5.58 10.27 -2.14
C VAL A 156 -6.64 11.11 -1.43
N PHE A 157 -6.50 11.37 -0.12
CA PHE A 157 -7.44 12.21 0.62
C PHE A 157 -7.52 13.63 0.07
N GLN A 158 -6.38 14.22 -0.28
CA GLN A 158 -6.33 15.56 -0.87
C GLN A 158 -7.13 15.61 -2.18
N GLU A 159 -6.89 14.68 -3.07
CA GLU A 159 -7.51 14.66 -4.41
C GLU A 159 -8.99 14.23 -4.38
N GLN A 160 -9.39 13.45 -3.38
CA GLN A 160 -10.78 13.07 -3.15
C GLN A 160 -11.57 14.10 -2.33
N GLY A 161 -10.91 15.14 -1.81
CA GLY A 161 -11.57 16.14 -0.95
C GLY A 161 -11.91 15.64 0.46
N LEU A 162 -11.31 14.53 0.90
CA LEU A 162 -11.55 13.92 2.21
C LEU A 162 -10.67 14.49 3.32
N LEU A 163 -9.58 15.19 2.94
CA LEU A 163 -8.54 15.60 3.88
C LEU A 163 -9.09 16.47 5.03
N ASP A 164 -9.92 17.46 4.72
CA ASP A 164 -10.47 18.36 5.75
C ASP A 164 -11.36 17.62 6.73
N GLN A 165 -12.25 16.76 6.24
CA GLN A 165 -13.12 15.92 7.07
C GLN A 165 -12.31 15.01 8.01
N VAL A 166 -11.27 14.35 7.48
CA VAL A 166 -10.42 13.45 8.27
C VAL A 166 -9.60 14.20 9.31
N MET A 167 -9.15 15.43 8.97
CA MET A 167 -8.31 16.25 9.85
C MET A 167 -9.09 17.07 10.89
N GLU A 168 -10.40 17.21 10.76
CA GLU A 168 -11.22 18.05 11.65
C GLU A 168 -11.02 17.73 13.15
N ARG A 169 -10.99 16.43 13.49
CA ARG A 169 -10.76 15.96 14.87
C ARG A 169 -9.38 16.30 15.45
N TYR A 170 -8.41 16.66 14.62
CA TYR A 170 -7.04 17.00 15.02
C TYR A 170 -6.78 18.51 15.05
N ARG A 171 -7.74 19.31 14.59
CA ARG A 171 -7.67 20.77 14.55
C ARG A 171 -8.42 21.44 15.73
N GLN A 172 -8.99 20.62 16.62
CA GLN A 172 -9.75 21.07 17.81
C GLN A 172 -8.80 21.45 18.94
#